data_6c6c7266d60436d945faea33aa669429
#
_entry.id   6c6c7266d60436d945faea33aa669429
#
_cell.length_a   1.000
_cell.length_b   1.000
_cell.length_c   1.000
_cell.angle_alpha   90.00
_cell.angle_beta   90.00
_cell.angle_gamma   90.00
#
_symmetry.space_group_name_H-M   'P 1'
#
loop_
_entity.id
_entity.type
_entity.pdbx_description
1 polymer ?
#
loop_
_entity_poly.entity_id
_entity_poly.type
_entity_poly.pdbx_seq_one_letter_code
_entity_poly.pdbx_strand_id
1 'polypeptide(L)'
;MSKPAVVFGGPSPEHDISVLTGLQAVRTLFDAGVDVFALYWAKTGRWYAVDPHLEAASFADGVPDHAKELHLVAEPGEGFVLKKKPLDVSLVVNCCHGAPGEDGSLQAVFDLAGLRYTGPDAAGSNLGMDKLAFGAVMAGAGLQSVPRRLVTDDDETWVGLNAPYIVKPRFGGSSIGIEVVSDRRTALDLLKTSPHMRQGAVIEPFLEGCRDYLIAVRTYPELQLSAIEAPVRDAGAANIYNYAQKYLAGGGLEGSVRELPAQLLGGIERTIRETATKVAGLVGVRSVARVDFLVRDGEVWLNEINTIPGSLAAYLWIDPPISRRQLLLDMIAEVENTTSRRFTTSGADGTALRNAASIASKLG
;
A
#
# COMPACT_ATOMS: atom_id res chain seq x y z
N MET A 1 -25.83 -9.80 13.10
CA MET A 1 -25.57 -8.35 13.01
C MET A 1 -24.39 -8.15 12.09
N SER A 2 -24.50 -7.20 11.19
CA SER A 2 -23.40 -6.80 10.29
C SER A 2 -22.22 -6.26 11.12
N LYS A 3 -21.00 -6.68 10.78
CA LYS A 3 -19.79 -6.25 11.49
C LYS A 3 -18.62 -6.05 10.54
N PRO A 4 -17.62 -5.21 10.89
CA PRO A 4 -16.43 -5.03 10.08
C PRO A 4 -15.65 -6.35 9.90
N ALA A 5 -14.97 -6.47 8.78
CA ALA A 5 -13.97 -7.51 8.55
C ALA A 5 -12.57 -6.87 8.50
N VAL A 6 -11.61 -7.41 9.23
CA VAL A 6 -10.19 -7.08 9.06
C VAL A 6 -9.58 -8.13 8.14
N VAL A 7 -9.07 -7.71 6.99
CA VAL A 7 -8.42 -8.59 6.01
C VAL A 7 -6.91 -8.39 6.05
N PHE A 8 -6.15 -9.49 6.02
CA PHE A 8 -4.70 -9.47 6.15
C PHE A 8 -4.05 -10.71 5.53
N GLY A 9 -2.75 -10.66 5.29
CA GLY A 9 -1.98 -11.68 4.58
C GLY A 9 -1.85 -11.35 3.10
N GLY A 10 -2.15 -12.31 2.24
CA GLY A 10 -2.09 -12.21 0.78
C GLY A 10 -0.88 -12.88 0.15
N PRO A 11 -0.92 -13.22 -1.15
CA PRO A 11 0.20 -13.78 -1.90
C PRO A 11 1.22 -12.69 -2.27
N SER A 12 1.83 -12.08 -1.25
CA SER A 12 2.73 -10.94 -1.35
C SER A 12 4.05 -11.24 -0.65
N PRO A 13 5.18 -10.67 -1.11
CA PRO A 13 6.43 -10.68 -0.34
C PRO A 13 6.31 -10.03 1.04
N GLU A 14 5.31 -9.16 1.24
CA GLU A 14 5.03 -8.46 2.50
C GLU A 14 3.97 -9.18 3.36
N HIS A 15 3.68 -10.44 3.05
CA HIS A 15 2.67 -11.26 3.72
C HIS A 15 2.77 -11.23 5.26
N ASP A 16 3.97 -11.44 5.78
CA ASP A 16 4.18 -11.56 7.22
C ASP A 16 3.91 -10.22 7.94
N ILE A 17 4.29 -9.11 7.31
CA ILE A 17 3.98 -7.76 7.82
C ILE A 17 2.49 -7.48 7.78
N SER A 18 1.82 -7.93 6.71
CA SER A 18 0.36 -7.86 6.60
C SER A 18 -0.34 -8.62 7.73
N VAL A 19 0.13 -9.82 8.07
CA VAL A 19 -0.38 -10.60 9.20
C VAL A 19 -0.21 -9.83 10.51
N LEU A 20 0.98 -9.28 10.78
CA LEU A 20 1.24 -8.50 11.98
C LEU A 20 0.33 -7.27 12.08
N THR A 21 0.19 -6.50 11.00
CA THR A 21 -0.69 -5.32 10.97
C THR A 21 -2.15 -5.72 11.18
N GLY A 22 -2.61 -6.80 10.55
CA GLY A 22 -3.98 -7.29 10.69
C GLY A 22 -4.30 -7.75 12.11
N LEU A 23 -3.40 -8.52 12.73
CA LEU A 23 -3.57 -8.96 14.12
C LEU A 23 -3.59 -7.78 15.11
N GLN A 24 -2.74 -6.77 14.90
CA GLN A 24 -2.77 -5.53 15.67
C GLN A 24 -4.12 -4.81 15.53
N ALA A 25 -4.65 -4.72 14.30
CA ALA A 25 -5.94 -4.08 14.03
C ALA A 25 -7.09 -4.86 14.67
N VAL A 26 -7.14 -6.18 14.50
CA VAL A 26 -8.15 -7.06 15.11
C VAL A 26 -8.16 -6.89 16.64
N ARG A 27 -6.99 -6.98 17.28
CA ARG A 27 -6.87 -6.89 18.73
C ARG A 27 -7.30 -5.51 19.23
N THR A 28 -6.83 -4.44 18.57
CA THR A 28 -7.18 -3.06 18.95
C THR A 28 -8.68 -2.79 18.82
N LEU A 29 -9.34 -3.29 17.77
CA LEU A 29 -10.78 -3.14 17.60
C LEU A 29 -11.56 -3.96 18.63
N PHE A 30 -11.11 -5.17 18.93
CA PHE A 30 -11.72 -6.01 19.95
C PHE A 30 -11.65 -5.34 21.33
N ASP A 31 -10.49 -4.81 21.73
CA ASP A 31 -10.29 -4.05 22.95
C ASP A 31 -11.11 -2.75 22.99
N ALA A 32 -11.49 -2.24 21.82
CA ALA A 32 -12.39 -1.10 21.69
C ALA A 32 -13.89 -1.48 21.80
N GLY A 33 -14.19 -2.77 21.96
CA GLY A 33 -15.57 -3.30 22.02
C GLY A 33 -16.22 -3.46 20.62
N VAL A 34 -15.43 -3.43 19.55
CA VAL A 34 -15.89 -3.64 18.18
C VAL A 34 -15.66 -5.10 17.79
N ASP A 35 -16.74 -5.87 17.66
CA ASP A 35 -16.67 -7.25 17.17
C ASP A 35 -16.38 -7.26 15.66
N VAL A 36 -15.37 -8.03 15.23
CA VAL A 36 -14.90 -8.07 13.85
C VAL A 36 -14.77 -9.52 13.34
N PHE A 37 -14.86 -9.69 12.01
CA PHE A 37 -14.35 -10.88 11.35
C PHE A 37 -12.85 -10.74 11.13
N ALA A 38 -12.04 -11.72 11.54
CA ALA A 38 -10.63 -11.83 11.18
C ALA A 38 -10.54 -12.73 9.93
N LEU A 39 -10.19 -12.14 8.78
CA LEU A 39 -10.18 -12.82 7.49
C LEU A 39 -8.74 -12.87 6.96
N TYR A 40 -8.18 -14.07 6.96
CA TYR A 40 -6.82 -14.32 6.53
C TYR A 40 -6.76 -14.73 5.06
N TRP A 41 -5.94 -14.04 4.30
CA TRP A 41 -5.60 -14.36 2.93
C TRP A 41 -4.26 -15.10 2.90
N ALA A 42 -4.29 -16.40 2.63
CA ALA A 42 -3.09 -17.22 2.63
C ALA A 42 -2.18 -16.94 1.42
N LYS A 43 -0.90 -17.30 1.54
CA LYS A 43 0.09 -17.23 0.43
C LYS A 43 -0.34 -17.99 -0.82
N THR A 44 -1.22 -18.99 -0.67
CA THR A 44 -1.82 -19.77 -1.77
C THR A 44 -2.93 -19.04 -2.52
N GLY A 45 -3.35 -17.85 -2.07
CA GLY A 45 -4.47 -17.10 -2.62
C GLY A 45 -5.84 -17.49 -2.04
N ARG A 46 -5.91 -18.48 -1.15
CA ARG A 46 -7.16 -18.89 -0.50
C ARG A 46 -7.47 -18.02 0.71
N TRP A 47 -8.76 -17.86 0.99
CA TRP A 47 -9.25 -17.08 2.12
C TRP A 47 -9.75 -17.95 3.25
N TYR A 48 -9.55 -17.48 4.48
CA TYR A 48 -9.96 -18.20 5.69
C TYR A 48 -10.53 -17.23 6.72
N ALA A 49 -11.63 -17.61 7.36
CA ALA A 49 -12.03 -17.00 8.63
C ALA A 49 -11.25 -17.67 9.76
N VAL A 50 -10.59 -16.88 10.58
CA VAL A 50 -9.73 -17.33 11.67
C VAL A 50 -10.21 -16.78 13.01
N ASP A 51 -9.75 -17.39 14.11
CA ASP A 51 -10.03 -16.90 15.45
C ASP A 51 -9.33 -15.52 15.63
N PRO A 52 -10.05 -14.47 16.07
CA PRO A 52 -9.48 -13.14 16.28
C PRO A 52 -8.44 -13.07 17.40
N HIS A 53 -8.32 -14.12 18.21
CA HIS A 53 -7.36 -14.19 19.32
C HIS A 53 -6.06 -14.93 18.98
N LEU A 54 -5.87 -15.38 17.72
CA LEU A 54 -4.63 -16.02 17.31
C LEU A 54 -3.42 -15.08 17.41
N GLU A 55 -2.27 -15.67 17.73
CA GLU A 55 -0.99 -14.98 17.75
C GLU A 55 -0.25 -15.16 16.42
N ALA A 56 0.72 -14.28 16.12
CA ALA A 56 1.48 -14.28 14.88
C ALA A 56 2.14 -15.63 14.57
N ALA A 57 2.65 -16.32 15.58
CA ALA A 57 3.27 -17.64 15.44
C ALA A 57 2.34 -18.70 14.82
N SER A 58 1.02 -18.56 15.00
CA SER A 58 0.05 -19.48 14.40
C SER A 58 0.01 -19.45 12.87
N PHE A 59 0.58 -18.42 12.25
CA PHE A 59 0.61 -18.21 10.80
C PHE A 59 1.99 -18.54 10.18
N ALA A 60 3.00 -18.87 11.00
CA ALA A 60 4.37 -19.09 10.52
C ALA A 60 4.47 -20.25 9.51
N ASP A 61 3.76 -21.35 9.78
CA ASP A 61 3.77 -22.54 8.95
C ASP A 61 2.62 -22.59 7.92
N GLY A 62 1.86 -21.50 7.78
CA GLY A 62 0.79 -21.37 6.78
C GLY A 62 -0.58 -21.09 7.39
N VAL A 63 -1.58 -21.88 7.00
CA VAL A 63 -2.96 -21.71 7.47
C VAL A 63 -3.10 -22.22 8.90
N PRO A 64 -3.57 -21.39 9.86
CA PRO A 64 -3.76 -21.81 11.25
C PRO A 64 -4.76 -22.96 11.40
N ASP A 65 -4.59 -23.76 12.46
CA ASP A 65 -5.54 -24.81 12.82
C ASP A 65 -6.95 -24.23 13.04
N HIS A 66 -7.96 -25.04 12.71
CA HIS A 66 -9.38 -24.67 12.81
C HIS A 66 -9.83 -23.49 11.96
N ALA A 67 -8.98 -22.93 11.08
CA ALA A 67 -9.36 -21.93 10.10
C ALA A 67 -10.47 -22.47 9.19
N LYS A 68 -11.45 -21.64 8.88
CA LYS A 68 -12.59 -22.04 8.02
C LYS A 68 -12.42 -21.42 6.64
N GLU A 69 -12.21 -22.25 5.62
CA GLU A 69 -12.07 -21.78 4.25
C GLU A 69 -13.33 -21.05 3.81
N LEU A 70 -13.14 -19.91 3.14
CA LEU A 70 -14.18 -19.09 2.54
C LEU A 70 -13.76 -18.61 1.15
N HIS A 71 -14.72 -18.06 0.42
CA HIS A 71 -14.48 -17.54 -0.92
C HIS A 71 -14.81 -16.04 -0.93
N LEU A 72 -14.00 -15.27 -1.65
CA LEU A 72 -14.34 -13.89 -2.00
C LEU A 72 -14.99 -13.89 -3.39
N VAL A 73 -16.27 -13.57 -3.44
CA VAL A 73 -17.09 -13.58 -4.66
C VAL A 73 -17.28 -12.14 -5.13
N ALA A 74 -16.89 -11.88 -6.38
CA ALA A 74 -16.95 -10.55 -6.97
C ALA A 74 -18.34 -10.25 -7.58
N GLU A 75 -19.40 -10.54 -6.82
CA GLU A 75 -20.79 -10.25 -7.18
C GLU A 75 -21.42 -9.35 -6.13
N PRO A 76 -22.20 -8.32 -6.53
CA PRO A 76 -22.82 -7.40 -5.59
C PRO A 76 -23.69 -8.12 -4.53
N GLY A 77 -23.32 -7.93 -3.26
CA GLY A 77 -24.01 -8.51 -2.12
C GLY A 77 -23.51 -9.90 -1.67
N GLU A 78 -22.63 -10.55 -2.45
CA GLU A 78 -22.03 -11.83 -2.05
C GLU A 78 -20.80 -11.63 -1.17
N GLY A 79 -19.77 -10.96 -1.69
CA GLY A 79 -18.55 -10.68 -0.93
C GLY A 79 -17.89 -11.94 -0.36
N PHE A 80 -17.65 -11.98 0.94
CA PHE A 80 -17.07 -13.15 1.61
C PHE A 80 -18.11 -14.21 1.93
N VAL A 81 -17.95 -15.42 1.37
CA VAL A 81 -18.92 -16.53 1.47
C VAL A 81 -18.32 -17.68 2.26
N LEU A 82 -18.97 -18.08 3.36
CA LEU A 82 -18.64 -19.23 4.18
C LEU A 82 -19.73 -20.30 4.07
N LYS A 83 -19.37 -21.54 3.67
CA LYS A 83 -20.34 -22.66 3.52
C LYS A 83 -21.58 -22.26 2.70
N LYS A 84 -21.38 -21.60 1.56
CA LYS A 84 -22.43 -21.12 0.63
C LYS A 84 -23.35 -20.02 1.21
N LYS A 85 -22.96 -19.37 2.28
CA LYS A 85 -23.69 -18.24 2.85
C LYS A 85 -22.79 -17.02 2.91
N PRO A 86 -23.21 -15.86 2.39
CA PRO A 86 -22.50 -14.62 2.58
C PRO A 86 -22.32 -14.29 4.06
N LEU A 87 -21.14 -13.80 4.42
CA LEU A 87 -20.90 -13.18 5.73
C LEU A 87 -21.50 -11.78 5.72
N ASP A 88 -22.18 -11.42 6.81
CA ASP A 88 -22.78 -10.09 6.97
C ASP A 88 -21.67 -9.07 7.33
N VAL A 89 -20.82 -8.73 6.32
CA VAL A 89 -19.70 -7.78 6.46
C VAL A 89 -20.22 -6.37 6.19
N SER A 90 -20.08 -5.47 7.17
CA SER A 90 -20.46 -4.05 7.02
C SER A 90 -19.47 -3.26 6.17
N LEU A 91 -18.20 -3.49 6.39
CA LEU A 91 -17.07 -2.90 5.67
C LEU A 91 -15.80 -3.73 5.90
N VAL A 92 -14.75 -3.45 5.12
CA VAL A 92 -13.46 -4.11 5.20
C VAL A 92 -12.39 -3.12 5.70
N VAL A 93 -11.69 -3.48 6.78
CA VAL A 93 -10.43 -2.84 7.17
C VAL A 93 -9.31 -3.59 6.46
N ASN A 94 -8.75 -2.99 5.41
CA ASN A 94 -7.71 -3.61 4.61
C ASN A 94 -6.33 -3.40 5.25
N CYS A 95 -5.68 -4.51 5.62
CA CYS A 95 -4.31 -4.57 6.15
C CYS A 95 -3.37 -5.38 5.25
N CYS A 96 -3.76 -5.64 3.98
CA CYS A 96 -2.94 -6.40 3.03
C CYS A 96 -1.86 -5.51 2.40
N HIS A 97 -0.59 -5.72 2.81
CA HIS A 97 0.54 -4.98 2.27
C HIS A 97 1.05 -5.56 0.96
N GLY A 98 1.53 -4.66 0.10
CA GLY A 98 2.09 -5.01 -1.21
C GLY A 98 1.06 -5.56 -2.19
N ALA A 99 1.50 -5.80 -3.44
CA ALA A 99 0.63 -6.40 -4.45
C ALA A 99 0.33 -7.88 -4.14
N PRO A 100 -0.93 -8.35 -4.36
CA PRO A 100 -2.08 -7.66 -4.92
C PRO A 100 -3.03 -6.99 -3.90
N GLY A 101 -2.63 -6.86 -2.64
CA GLY A 101 -3.46 -6.31 -1.57
C GLY A 101 -3.52 -4.77 -1.56
N GLU A 102 -2.49 -4.12 -2.11
CA GLU A 102 -2.27 -2.67 -2.05
C GLU A 102 -2.17 -2.01 -3.43
N ASP A 103 -2.20 -2.78 -4.53
CA ASP A 103 -2.01 -2.28 -5.90
C ASP A 103 -3.31 -1.99 -6.66
N GLY A 104 -4.45 -2.03 -6.00
CA GLY A 104 -5.76 -1.84 -6.62
C GLY A 104 -6.47 -3.13 -7.03
N SER A 105 -5.77 -4.26 -7.11
CA SER A 105 -6.35 -5.55 -7.52
C SER A 105 -7.42 -6.02 -6.53
N LEU A 106 -7.12 -6.05 -5.24
CA LEU A 106 -8.06 -6.43 -4.20
C LEU A 106 -9.20 -5.41 -4.07
N GLN A 107 -8.89 -4.12 -4.18
CA GLN A 107 -9.87 -3.02 -4.15
C GLN A 107 -10.89 -3.15 -5.27
N ALA A 108 -10.45 -3.52 -6.49
CA ALA A 108 -11.36 -3.75 -7.61
C ALA A 108 -12.32 -4.93 -7.36
N VAL A 109 -11.86 -5.99 -6.70
CA VAL A 109 -12.73 -7.11 -6.30
C VAL A 109 -13.74 -6.66 -5.25
N PHE A 110 -13.33 -5.84 -4.27
CA PHE A 110 -14.25 -5.28 -3.28
C PHE A 110 -15.30 -4.37 -3.93
N ASP A 111 -14.90 -3.53 -4.89
CA ASP A 111 -15.83 -2.68 -5.64
C ASP A 111 -16.88 -3.52 -6.39
N LEU A 112 -16.46 -4.61 -7.08
CA LEU A 112 -17.37 -5.52 -7.78
C LEU A 112 -18.32 -6.25 -6.82
N ALA A 113 -17.84 -6.65 -5.65
CA ALA A 113 -18.63 -7.28 -4.61
C ALA A 113 -19.58 -6.30 -3.88
N GLY A 114 -19.42 -4.99 -4.11
CA GLY A 114 -20.17 -3.95 -3.39
C GLY A 114 -19.73 -3.75 -1.94
N LEU A 115 -18.55 -4.24 -1.58
CA LEU A 115 -17.96 -4.07 -0.25
C LEU A 115 -17.32 -2.68 -0.13
N ARG A 116 -17.56 -2.02 1.01
CA ARG A 116 -16.85 -0.80 1.39
C ARG A 116 -15.55 -1.17 2.10
N TYR A 117 -14.49 -0.39 1.92
CA TYR A 117 -13.17 -0.72 2.49
C TYR A 117 -12.35 0.53 2.82
N THR A 118 -11.40 0.38 3.76
CA THR A 118 -10.41 1.40 4.12
C THR A 118 -9.29 1.47 3.08
N GLY A 119 -8.66 2.64 2.98
CA GLY A 119 -7.62 2.91 2.00
C GLY A 119 -8.16 3.50 0.68
N PRO A 120 -7.29 3.92 -0.25
CA PRO A 120 -7.67 4.45 -1.55
C PRO A 120 -8.49 3.45 -2.37
N ASP A 121 -9.20 3.96 -3.37
CA ASP A 121 -9.85 3.10 -4.35
C ASP A 121 -8.83 2.38 -5.26
N ALA A 122 -9.32 1.55 -6.19
CA ALA A 122 -8.45 0.78 -7.07
C ALA A 122 -7.49 1.68 -7.90
N ALA A 123 -7.92 2.86 -8.31
CA ALA A 123 -7.10 3.77 -9.10
C ALA A 123 -6.01 4.43 -8.23
N GLY A 124 -6.36 4.93 -7.05
CA GLY A 124 -5.41 5.52 -6.12
C GLY A 124 -4.40 4.50 -5.58
N SER A 125 -4.86 3.28 -5.26
CA SER A 125 -3.98 2.18 -4.84
C SER A 125 -2.98 1.80 -5.94
N ASN A 126 -3.43 1.69 -7.20
CA ASN A 126 -2.54 1.40 -8.31
C ASN A 126 -1.53 2.54 -8.55
N LEU A 127 -2.00 3.80 -8.52
CA LEU A 127 -1.11 4.96 -8.65
C LEU A 127 -0.05 4.98 -7.56
N GLY A 128 -0.41 4.70 -6.31
CA GLY A 128 0.54 4.66 -5.19
C GLY A 128 1.59 3.55 -5.33
N MET A 129 1.21 2.39 -5.85
CA MET A 129 2.09 1.23 -5.98
C MET A 129 2.99 1.28 -7.22
N ASP A 130 2.48 1.78 -8.35
CA ASP A 130 3.24 1.88 -9.61
C ASP A 130 4.26 3.03 -9.54
N LYS A 131 5.51 2.70 -9.22
CA LYS A 131 6.58 3.70 -9.07
C LYS A 131 6.78 4.58 -10.31
N LEU A 132 6.59 4.02 -11.50
CA LEU A 132 6.73 4.80 -12.74
C LEU A 132 5.58 5.79 -12.90
N ALA A 133 4.34 5.33 -12.77
CA ALA A 133 3.15 6.18 -12.88
C ALA A 133 3.13 7.24 -11.78
N PHE A 134 3.43 6.85 -10.53
CA PHE A 134 3.53 7.77 -9.39
C PHE A 134 4.53 8.90 -9.69
N GLY A 135 5.77 8.54 -10.08
CA GLY A 135 6.80 9.54 -10.39
C GLY A 135 6.36 10.51 -11.52
N ALA A 136 5.75 9.98 -12.58
CA ALA A 136 5.28 10.79 -13.71
C ALA A 136 4.15 11.74 -13.31
N VAL A 137 3.16 11.27 -12.54
CA VAL A 137 2.04 12.10 -12.07
C VAL A 137 2.54 13.19 -11.10
N MET A 138 3.41 12.84 -10.17
CA MET A 138 3.94 13.80 -9.19
C MET A 138 4.80 14.88 -9.87
N ALA A 139 5.66 14.48 -10.81
CA ALA A 139 6.44 15.44 -11.62
C ALA A 139 5.54 16.33 -12.48
N GLY A 140 4.50 15.75 -13.12
CA GLY A 140 3.49 16.49 -13.87
C GLY A 140 2.70 17.50 -13.04
N ALA A 141 2.53 17.24 -11.74
CA ALA A 141 1.94 18.17 -10.77
C ALA A 141 2.93 19.20 -10.21
N GLY A 142 4.16 19.25 -10.70
CA GLY A 142 5.19 20.19 -10.28
C GLY A 142 5.84 19.85 -8.93
N LEU A 143 5.72 18.59 -8.46
CA LEU A 143 6.40 18.14 -7.25
C LEU A 143 7.80 17.62 -7.58
N GLN A 144 8.78 17.94 -6.73
CA GLN A 144 10.14 17.41 -6.86
C GLN A 144 10.15 15.95 -6.43
N SER A 145 9.97 15.05 -7.39
CA SER A 145 10.01 13.60 -7.21
C SER A 145 11.36 13.04 -7.70
N VAL A 146 11.80 11.93 -7.12
CA VAL A 146 12.98 11.20 -7.64
C VAL A 146 12.72 10.83 -9.10
N PRO A 147 13.61 11.23 -10.04
CA PRO A 147 13.43 10.91 -11.46
C PRO A 147 13.45 9.40 -11.70
N ARG A 148 12.49 8.91 -12.49
CA ARG A 148 12.32 7.46 -12.74
C ARG A 148 12.13 7.19 -14.21
N ARG A 149 12.69 6.08 -14.68
CA ARG A 149 12.45 5.54 -16.00
C ARG A 149 12.23 4.04 -15.94
N LEU A 150 11.49 3.51 -16.90
CA LEU A 150 11.35 2.06 -17.06
C LEU A 150 12.70 1.48 -17.50
N VAL A 151 13.14 0.38 -16.89
CA VAL A 151 14.34 -0.33 -17.35
C VAL A 151 14.03 -1.02 -18.67
N THR A 152 14.65 -0.57 -19.73
CA THR A 152 14.55 -1.14 -21.10
C THR A 152 15.93 -1.25 -21.73
N ASP A 153 16.04 -1.98 -22.83
CA ASP A 153 17.25 -2.05 -23.64
C ASP A 153 17.36 -0.90 -24.67
N ASP A 154 16.46 0.06 -24.59
CA ASP A 154 16.47 1.27 -25.41
C ASP A 154 17.52 2.26 -24.88
N ASP A 155 18.36 2.79 -25.76
CA ASP A 155 19.40 3.77 -25.40
C ASP A 155 18.80 5.06 -24.81
N GLU A 156 17.63 5.49 -25.20
CA GLU A 156 16.95 6.67 -24.69
C GLU A 156 16.68 6.57 -23.17
N THR A 157 16.46 5.37 -22.66
CA THR A 157 16.28 5.12 -21.21
C THR A 157 17.47 5.62 -20.39
N TRP A 158 18.67 5.57 -20.95
CA TRP A 158 19.93 5.80 -20.24
C TRP A 158 20.52 7.21 -20.45
N VAL A 159 19.97 7.98 -21.36
CA VAL A 159 20.44 9.36 -21.63
C VAL A 159 20.28 10.22 -20.37
N GLY A 160 21.39 10.86 -19.97
CA GLY A 160 21.42 11.77 -18.81
C GLY A 160 21.35 11.09 -17.44
N LEU A 161 21.38 9.74 -17.37
CA LEU A 161 21.57 9.00 -16.12
C LEU A 161 23.07 8.77 -15.90
N ASN A 162 23.51 8.99 -14.66
CA ASN A 162 24.88 8.73 -14.23
C ASN A 162 24.89 7.61 -13.18
N ALA A 163 25.81 6.65 -13.35
CA ALA A 163 26.04 5.60 -12.36
C ALA A 163 26.62 6.19 -11.06
N PRO A 164 26.40 5.56 -9.91
CA PRO A 164 25.57 4.35 -9.74
C PRO A 164 24.07 4.63 -9.83
N TYR A 165 23.30 3.58 -10.16
CA TYR A 165 21.84 3.63 -10.28
C TYR A 165 21.20 2.81 -9.17
N ILE A 166 19.97 3.14 -8.83
CA ILE A 166 19.06 2.25 -8.08
C ILE A 166 18.09 1.61 -9.07
N VAL A 167 17.99 0.28 -9.04
CA VAL A 167 16.98 -0.51 -9.76
C VAL A 167 15.99 -1.04 -8.74
N LYS A 168 14.71 -0.77 -8.98
CA LYS A 168 13.60 -1.17 -8.08
C LYS A 168 12.53 -1.92 -8.88
N PRO A 169 11.88 -2.94 -8.30
CA PRO A 169 10.64 -3.47 -8.89
C PRO A 169 9.65 -2.33 -9.11
N ARG A 170 9.00 -2.29 -10.26
CA ARG A 170 7.98 -1.27 -10.57
C ARG A 170 6.83 -1.32 -9.57
N PHE A 171 6.36 -2.53 -9.25
CA PHE A 171 5.33 -2.81 -8.26
C PHE A 171 5.96 -3.57 -7.10
N GLY A 172 6.32 -2.89 -6.04
CA GLY A 172 6.98 -3.51 -4.89
C GLY A 172 7.18 -2.52 -3.75
N GLY A 173 7.35 -3.05 -2.54
CA GLY A 173 7.53 -2.30 -1.31
C GLY A 173 8.62 -2.88 -0.42
N SER A 174 8.73 -2.35 0.80
CA SER A 174 9.62 -2.83 1.87
C SER A 174 11.09 -3.00 1.47
N SER A 175 11.56 -2.31 0.46
CA SER A 175 12.91 -2.41 -0.12
C SER A 175 13.27 -3.82 -0.65
N ILE A 176 12.27 -4.68 -0.90
CA ILE A 176 12.48 -6.02 -1.45
C ILE A 176 12.81 -5.92 -2.94
N GLY A 177 13.93 -6.54 -3.34
CA GLY A 177 14.39 -6.54 -4.74
C GLY A 177 15.00 -5.21 -5.22
N ILE A 178 15.34 -4.29 -4.31
CA ILE A 178 16.06 -3.06 -4.64
C ILE A 178 17.56 -3.35 -4.69
N GLU A 179 18.21 -2.92 -5.78
CA GLU A 179 19.64 -3.10 -5.99
C GLU A 179 20.32 -1.80 -6.45
N VAL A 180 21.54 -1.56 -5.96
CA VAL A 180 22.41 -0.50 -6.48
C VAL A 180 23.36 -1.12 -7.50
N VAL A 181 23.35 -0.58 -8.71
CA VAL A 181 24.14 -1.11 -9.83
C VAL A 181 25.05 -0.03 -10.42
N SER A 182 26.22 -0.46 -10.92
CA SER A 182 27.25 0.44 -11.47
C SER A 182 27.12 0.63 -12.99
N ASP A 183 26.30 -0.19 -13.67
CA ASP A 183 26.21 -0.17 -15.11
C ASP A 183 24.86 -0.69 -15.64
N ARG A 184 24.58 -0.36 -16.91
CA ARG A 184 23.36 -0.74 -17.66
C ARG A 184 23.20 -2.26 -17.75
N ARG A 185 24.27 -2.99 -18.01
CA ARG A 185 24.23 -4.44 -18.23
C ARG A 185 23.71 -5.15 -17.00
N THR A 186 24.24 -4.79 -15.85
CA THR A 186 23.80 -5.34 -14.56
C THR A 186 22.31 -5.05 -14.30
N ALA A 187 21.83 -3.85 -14.62
CA ALA A 187 20.40 -3.51 -14.49
C ALA A 187 19.52 -4.38 -15.39
N LEU A 188 19.92 -4.61 -16.65
CA LEU A 188 19.19 -5.46 -17.60
C LEU A 188 19.22 -6.95 -17.20
N ASP A 189 20.33 -7.41 -16.64
CA ASP A 189 20.45 -8.79 -16.15
C ASP A 189 19.53 -9.01 -14.92
N LEU A 190 19.43 -8.03 -14.01
CA LEU A 190 18.48 -8.06 -12.90
C LEU A 190 17.03 -8.17 -13.37
N LEU A 191 16.65 -7.40 -14.41
CA LEU A 191 15.29 -7.47 -14.99
C LEU A 191 14.95 -8.90 -15.46
N LYS A 192 15.94 -9.65 -15.97
CA LYS A 192 15.76 -11.02 -16.48
C LYS A 192 15.77 -12.08 -15.40
N THR A 193 16.55 -11.88 -14.34
CA THR A 193 16.86 -12.92 -13.33
C THR A 193 16.09 -12.76 -12.02
N SER A 194 15.75 -11.55 -11.63
CA SER A 194 15.06 -11.30 -10.35
C SER A 194 13.57 -11.66 -10.41
N PRO A 195 13.08 -12.51 -9.52
CA PRO A 195 11.66 -12.84 -9.45
C PRO A 195 10.78 -11.63 -9.09
N HIS A 196 11.36 -10.61 -8.43
CA HIS A 196 10.65 -9.40 -8.03
C HIS A 196 10.44 -8.41 -9.18
N MET A 197 11.17 -8.55 -10.28
CA MET A 197 11.12 -7.64 -11.44
C MET A 197 10.29 -8.18 -12.61
N ARG A 198 9.50 -9.22 -12.41
CA ARG A 198 8.68 -9.84 -13.47
C ARG A 198 7.63 -8.89 -14.06
N GLN A 199 7.19 -7.89 -13.30
CA GLN A 199 6.24 -6.86 -13.76
C GLN A 199 6.95 -5.58 -14.23
N GLY A 200 8.25 -5.66 -14.50
CA GLY A 200 9.11 -4.54 -14.87
C GLY A 200 9.86 -3.97 -13.68
N ALA A 201 10.83 -3.14 -13.98
CA ALA A 201 11.64 -2.42 -13.02
C ALA A 201 11.76 -0.94 -13.42
N VAL A 202 11.95 -0.08 -12.44
CA VAL A 202 12.32 1.31 -12.65
C VAL A 202 13.79 1.52 -12.29
N ILE A 203 14.42 2.45 -12.99
CA ILE A 203 15.77 2.93 -12.70
C ILE A 203 15.69 4.38 -12.20
N GLU A 204 16.47 4.67 -11.19
CA GLU A 204 16.60 5.98 -10.55
C GLU A 204 18.10 6.33 -10.40
N PRO A 205 18.46 7.63 -10.34
CA PRO A 205 19.79 8.01 -9.88
C PRO A 205 19.97 7.57 -8.42
N PHE A 206 21.15 7.06 -8.09
CA PHE A 206 21.49 6.81 -6.70
C PHE A 206 21.83 8.12 -5.99
N LEU A 207 20.97 8.58 -5.13
CA LEU A 207 21.14 9.82 -4.37
C LEU A 207 21.97 9.52 -3.11
N GLU A 208 23.29 9.42 -3.26
CA GLU A 208 24.21 9.15 -2.17
C GLU A 208 24.13 10.21 -1.06
N GLY A 209 24.20 9.77 0.20
CA GLY A 209 24.17 10.68 1.36
C GLY A 209 22.78 11.24 1.70
N CYS A 210 21.72 10.83 1.00
CA CYS A 210 20.37 11.21 1.37
C CYS A 210 19.95 10.56 2.69
N ARG A 211 19.15 11.30 3.45
CA ARG A 211 18.47 10.84 4.66
C ARG A 211 16.99 10.62 4.37
N ASP A 212 16.42 9.52 4.91
CA ASP A 212 15.00 9.24 4.79
C ASP A 212 14.21 10.07 5.80
N TYR A 213 13.02 10.54 5.37
CA TYR A 213 12.01 11.16 6.22
C TYR A 213 10.64 10.62 5.87
N LEU A 214 9.87 10.27 6.88
CA LEU A 214 8.58 9.61 6.75
C LEU A 214 7.52 10.44 7.47
N ILE A 215 6.36 10.60 6.84
CA ILE A 215 5.21 11.29 7.45
C ILE A 215 3.93 10.53 7.12
N ALA A 216 3.06 10.32 8.11
CA ALA A 216 1.74 9.79 7.85
C ALA A 216 0.72 10.90 7.57
N VAL A 217 -0.24 10.56 6.73
CA VAL A 217 -1.41 11.37 6.41
C VAL A 217 -2.64 10.58 6.79
N ARG A 218 -3.60 11.16 7.51
CA ARG A 218 -4.96 10.65 7.66
C ARG A 218 -5.96 11.64 7.09
N THR A 219 -7.12 11.18 6.66
CA THR A 219 -8.10 11.99 5.94
C THR A 219 -9.37 12.25 6.73
N TYR A 220 -9.60 11.53 7.82
CA TYR A 220 -10.82 11.67 8.63
C TYR A 220 -10.47 11.82 10.14
N PRO A 221 -11.22 12.68 10.89
CA PRO A 221 -12.38 13.48 10.47
C PRO A 221 -11.99 14.68 9.58
N GLU A 222 -10.74 15.03 9.51
CA GLU A 222 -10.13 16.03 8.64
C GLU A 222 -8.72 15.59 8.24
N LEU A 223 -8.18 16.17 7.17
CA LEU A 223 -6.82 15.86 6.75
C LEU A 223 -5.84 16.35 7.81
N GLN A 224 -5.07 15.43 8.36
CA GLN A 224 -4.00 15.72 9.33
C GLN A 224 -2.72 14.98 8.96
N LEU A 225 -1.60 15.57 9.37
CA LEU A 225 -0.26 15.02 9.20
C LEU A 225 0.32 14.68 10.56
N SER A 226 1.00 13.55 10.64
CA SER A 226 1.70 13.08 11.86
C SER A 226 2.97 13.89 12.15
N ALA A 227 3.66 13.52 13.21
CA ALA A 227 5.08 13.83 13.38
C ALA A 227 5.90 13.24 12.22
N ILE A 228 7.03 13.89 11.89
CA ILE A 228 7.97 13.38 10.90
C ILE A 228 8.98 12.48 11.59
N GLU A 229 9.21 11.29 11.03
CA GLU A 229 10.23 10.35 11.46
C GLU A 229 11.47 10.47 10.57
N ALA A 230 12.66 10.34 11.17
CA ALA A 230 13.88 10.03 10.47
C ALA A 230 14.44 8.70 11.00
N PRO A 231 14.35 7.60 10.21
CA PRO A 231 14.98 6.34 10.57
C PRO A 231 16.48 6.48 10.67
N VAL A 232 17.08 5.88 11.70
CA VAL A 232 18.55 5.83 11.84
C VAL A 232 19.03 4.59 11.11
N ARG A 233 19.91 4.79 10.10
CA ARG A 233 20.54 3.69 9.38
C ARG A 233 21.77 3.21 10.18
N ASP A 234 21.98 1.89 10.23
CA ASP A 234 23.19 1.33 10.83
C ASP A 234 24.43 1.74 10.02
N ALA A 235 25.48 2.15 10.70
CA ALA A 235 26.73 2.67 10.13
C ALA A 235 27.54 1.68 9.26
N GLY A 236 27.05 0.49 8.99
CA GLY A 236 27.68 -0.55 8.18
C GLY A 236 26.76 -1.18 7.13
N ALA A 237 25.49 -0.80 7.08
CA ALA A 237 24.57 -1.33 6.09
C ALA A 237 24.75 -0.61 4.75
N ALA A 238 24.70 -1.36 3.64
CA ALA A 238 24.63 -0.78 2.30
C ALA A 238 23.62 0.37 2.29
N ASN A 239 23.92 1.44 1.57
CA ASN A 239 23.26 2.75 1.53
C ASN A 239 21.71 2.77 1.33
N ILE A 240 21.02 1.67 1.61
CA ILE A 240 19.56 1.50 1.48
C ILE A 240 18.99 1.01 2.81
N TYR A 241 17.94 1.68 3.31
CA TYR A 241 17.18 1.24 4.47
C TYR A 241 16.37 -0.02 4.09
N ASN A 242 16.91 -1.21 4.42
CA ASN A 242 16.45 -2.49 3.94
C ASN A 242 15.35 -3.14 4.82
N TYR A 243 14.74 -4.24 4.31
CA TYR A 243 13.68 -4.99 4.99
C TYR A 243 14.09 -5.47 6.40
N ALA A 244 15.33 -5.95 6.56
CA ALA A 244 15.81 -6.44 7.85
C ALA A 244 15.88 -5.32 8.90
N GLN A 245 16.32 -4.12 8.51
CA GLN A 245 16.35 -2.95 9.39
C GLN A 245 14.94 -2.45 9.73
N LYS A 246 13.99 -2.59 8.78
CA LYS A 246 12.59 -2.18 8.99
C LYS A 246 11.84 -3.10 9.94
N TYR A 247 12.05 -4.41 9.87
CA TYR A 247 11.13 -5.38 10.49
C TYR A 247 11.78 -6.44 11.37
N LEU A 248 13.09 -6.73 11.21
CA LEU A 248 13.78 -7.79 11.95
C LEU A 248 14.65 -7.27 13.10
N ALA A 249 14.94 -5.97 13.16
CA ALA A 249 15.57 -5.37 14.34
C ALA A 249 14.62 -5.49 15.55
N GLY A 250 15.14 -5.87 16.69
CA GLY A 250 14.36 -6.26 17.89
C GLY A 250 13.22 -5.30 18.22
N GLY A 251 11.99 -5.80 18.18
CA GLY A 251 10.78 -5.02 18.42
C GLY A 251 10.04 -4.53 17.15
N GLY A 252 10.47 -4.92 15.93
CA GLY A 252 9.83 -4.52 14.67
C GLY A 252 9.90 -3.01 14.40
N LEU A 253 8.91 -2.47 13.69
CA LEU A 253 8.83 -1.02 13.37
C LEU A 253 8.87 -0.14 14.62
N GLU A 254 8.28 -0.57 15.74
CA GLU A 254 8.22 0.21 16.98
C GLU A 254 9.55 0.19 17.76
N GLY A 255 10.39 -0.83 17.58
CA GLY A 255 11.67 -1.00 18.26
C GLY A 255 12.91 -0.49 17.50
N SER A 256 12.78 -0.06 16.24
CA SER A 256 13.91 0.45 15.46
C SER A 256 14.40 1.81 15.97
N VAL A 257 15.73 2.03 15.93
CA VAL A 257 16.34 3.32 16.32
C VAL A 257 15.89 4.39 15.32
N ARG A 258 15.26 5.46 15.82
CA ARG A 258 14.70 6.55 15.00
C ARG A 258 14.72 7.88 15.74
N GLU A 259 14.74 8.96 14.99
CA GLU A 259 14.36 10.28 15.51
C GLU A 259 12.88 10.51 15.25
N LEU A 260 12.07 10.65 16.31
CA LEU A 260 10.64 10.91 16.21
C LEU A 260 10.20 11.78 17.40
N PRO A 261 9.84 13.07 17.21
CA PRO A 261 9.89 13.79 15.95
C PRO A 261 11.32 14.07 15.46
N ALA A 262 11.52 14.06 14.14
CA ALA A 262 12.80 14.38 13.53
C ALA A 262 13.12 15.87 13.68
N GLN A 263 14.39 16.18 13.94
CA GLN A 263 14.87 17.56 13.97
C GLN A 263 15.13 18.05 12.55
N LEU A 264 14.34 19.00 12.07
CA LEU A 264 14.40 19.53 10.72
C LEU A 264 14.50 21.06 10.73
N LEU A 265 15.20 21.61 9.73
CA LEU A 265 15.10 23.03 9.43
C LEU A 265 13.68 23.36 8.94
N GLY A 266 13.09 24.46 9.40
CA GLY A 266 11.69 24.79 9.15
C GLY A 266 11.28 24.85 7.67
N GLY A 267 12.21 25.18 6.77
CA GLY A 267 11.97 25.17 5.32
C GLY A 267 11.76 23.73 4.79
N ILE A 268 12.57 22.77 5.25
CA ILE A 268 12.48 21.36 4.87
C ILE A 268 11.20 20.75 5.40
N GLU A 269 10.90 20.98 6.69
CA GLU A 269 9.67 20.47 7.30
C GLU A 269 8.42 20.97 6.55
N ARG A 270 8.38 22.26 6.24
CA ARG A 270 7.26 22.85 5.49
C ARG A 270 7.10 22.18 4.12
N THR A 271 8.20 22.01 3.38
CA THR A 271 8.18 21.35 2.06
C THR A 271 7.65 19.92 2.15
N ILE A 272 8.08 19.14 3.15
CA ILE A 272 7.60 17.77 3.39
C ILE A 272 6.09 17.77 3.64
N ARG A 273 5.60 18.64 4.55
CA ARG A 273 4.19 18.72 4.92
C ARG A 273 3.29 19.16 3.75
N GLU A 274 3.69 20.20 3.03
CA GLU A 274 2.95 20.70 1.86
C GLU A 274 2.92 19.65 0.74
N THR A 275 4.04 18.97 0.49
CA THR A 275 4.12 17.92 -0.52
C THR A 275 3.27 16.71 -0.13
N ALA A 276 3.34 16.24 1.12
CA ALA A 276 2.52 15.13 1.60
C ALA A 276 1.01 15.41 1.45
N THR A 277 0.58 16.64 1.76
CA THR A 277 -0.82 17.07 1.58
C THR A 277 -1.24 17.01 0.10
N LYS A 278 -0.41 17.51 -0.82
CA LYS A 278 -0.69 17.47 -2.26
C LYS A 278 -0.72 16.03 -2.79
N VAL A 279 0.23 15.20 -2.37
CA VAL A 279 0.30 13.78 -2.73
C VAL A 279 -0.96 13.04 -2.28
N ALA A 280 -1.43 13.29 -1.05
CA ALA A 280 -2.65 12.68 -0.55
C ALA A 280 -3.87 13.00 -1.44
N GLY A 281 -4.00 14.24 -1.89
CA GLY A 281 -5.06 14.65 -2.82
C GLY A 281 -4.92 14.02 -4.20
N LEU A 282 -3.71 13.98 -4.78
CA LEU A 282 -3.46 13.41 -6.11
C LEU A 282 -3.70 11.90 -6.17
N VAL A 283 -3.33 11.18 -5.11
CA VAL A 283 -3.54 9.73 -4.99
C VAL A 283 -4.99 9.40 -4.60
N GLY A 284 -5.72 10.37 -4.04
CA GLY A 284 -7.05 10.10 -3.48
C GLY A 284 -6.95 9.25 -2.21
N VAL A 285 -6.02 9.60 -1.32
CA VAL A 285 -5.85 8.91 -0.04
C VAL A 285 -7.15 8.95 0.74
N ARG A 286 -7.51 7.80 1.30
CA ARG A 286 -8.54 7.62 2.33
C ARG A 286 -7.91 6.84 3.47
N SER A 287 -8.44 7.04 4.66
CA SER A 287 -7.96 6.42 5.90
C SER A 287 -6.57 6.92 6.30
N VAL A 288 -5.54 6.14 6.06
CA VAL A 288 -4.16 6.49 6.41
C VAL A 288 -3.20 6.06 5.31
N ALA A 289 -2.21 6.90 5.02
CA ALA A 289 -1.09 6.58 4.15
C ALA A 289 0.21 7.11 4.77
N ARG A 290 1.36 6.63 4.32
CA ARG A 290 2.68 7.17 4.68
C ARG A 290 3.39 7.63 3.42
N VAL A 291 3.90 8.86 3.45
CA VAL A 291 4.68 9.45 2.36
C VAL A 291 6.14 9.48 2.78
N ASP A 292 7.01 8.96 1.93
CA ASP A 292 8.43 8.77 2.19
C ASP A 292 9.24 9.75 1.32
N PHE A 293 10.20 10.42 1.93
CA PHE A 293 11.04 11.46 1.32
C PHE A 293 12.52 11.12 1.46
N LEU A 294 13.31 11.61 0.51
CA LEU A 294 14.77 11.68 0.59
C LEU A 294 15.19 13.15 0.70
N VAL A 295 16.09 13.45 1.64
CA VAL A 295 16.59 14.82 1.84
C VAL A 295 18.12 14.82 1.86
N ARG A 296 18.72 15.76 1.12
CA ARG A 296 20.16 16.03 1.10
C ARG A 296 20.40 17.50 0.79
N ASP A 297 21.32 18.14 1.50
CA ASP A 297 21.78 19.50 1.25
C ASP A 297 20.64 20.56 1.16
N GLY A 298 19.57 20.32 1.91
CA GLY A 298 18.38 21.19 1.91
C GLY A 298 17.38 20.90 0.79
N GLU A 299 17.67 20.02 -0.15
CA GLU A 299 16.75 19.58 -1.18
C GLU A 299 15.91 18.39 -0.69
N VAL A 300 14.61 18.42 -1.05
CA VAL A 300 13.61 17.43 -0.66
C VAL A 300 13.08 16.74 -1.91
N TRP A 301 13.27 15.42 -2.00
CA TRP A 301 12.68 14.60 -3.07
C TRP A 301 11.60 13.71 -2.50
N LEU A 302 10.42 13.77 -3.13
CA LEU A 302 9.36 12.79 -2.91
C LEU A 302 9.82 11.44 -3.46
N ASN A 303 9.85 10.42 -2.60
CA ASN A 303 10.27 9.08 -2.99
C ASN A 303 9.07 8.20 -3.34
N GLU A 304 8.21 7.88 -2.39
CA GLU A 304 7.06 7.00 -2.60
C GLU A 304 5.93 7.28 -1.61
N ILE A 305 4.78 6.67 -1.85
CA ILE A 305 3.67 6.60 -0.90
C ILE A 305 3.34 5.14 -0.61
N ASN A 306 3.05 4.85 0.65
CA ASN A 306 2.53 3.55 1.10
C ASN A 306 1.06 3.77 1.48
N THR A 307 0.16 3.25 0.67
CA THR A 307 -1.29 3.47 0.81
C THR A 307 -1.93 2.61 1.90
N ILE A 308 -1.23 1.53 2.31
CA ILE A 308 -1.53 0.71 3.49
C ILE A 308 -0.20 0.53 4.24
N PRO A 309 0.23 1.51 5.05
CA PRO A 309 1.54 1.46 5.70
C PRO A 309 1.61 0.41 6.80
N GLY A 310 2.81 -0.14 7.05
CA GLY A 310 3.06 -1.09 8.14
C GLY A 310 2.55 -0.57 9.48
N SER A 311 1.89 -1.42 10.27
CA SER A 311 1.20 -1.06 11.52
C SER A 311 0.24 0.12 11.37
N LEU A 312 -0.26 0.39 10.13
CA LEU A 312 -1.08 1.54 9.74
C LEU A 312 -0.43 2.88 10.11
N ALA A 313 0.91 2.93 10.16
CA ALA A 313 1.71 4.09 10.61
C ALA A 313 1.27 4.67 11.96
N ALA A 314 0.62 3.87 12.80
CA ALA A 314 0.06 4.32 14.08
C ALA A 314 1.11 4.91 15.04
N TYR A 315 2.35 4.47 14.93
CA TYR A 315 3.48 4.92 15.75
C TYR A 315 3.94 6.35 15.45
N LEU A 316 3.56 6.92 14.30
CA LEU A 316 3.93 8.31 13.91
C LEU A 316 3.03 9.36 14.57
N TRP A 317 1.88 8.96 15.12
CA TRP A 317 0.88 9.88 15.69
C TRP A 317 1.18 10.21 17.15
N ILE A 318 2.34 10.80 17.40
CA ILE A 318 2.74 11.34 18.70
C ILE A 318 2.47 12.84 18.80
N ASP A 319 2.44 13.53 17.64
CA ASP A 319 2.08 14.93 17.50
C ASP A 319 1.38 15.16 16.13
N PRO A 320 0.06 15.39 16.11
CA PRO A 320 -0.86 15.31 17.24
C PRO A 320 -0.96 13.88 17.81
N PRO A 321 -1.22 13.73 19.13
CA PRO A 321 -1.30 12.43 19.75
C PRO A 321 -2.61 11.72 19.39
N ILE A 322 -2.54 10.68 18.55
CA ILE A 322 -3.68 9.89 18.12
C ILE A 322 -3.37 8.42 18.40
N SER A 323 -4.17 7.80 19.26
CA SER A 323 -3.98 6.38 19.58
C SER A 323 -4.32 5.48 18.38
N ARG A 324 -3.72 4.29 18.30
CA ARG A 324 -4.09 3.27 17.29
C ARG A 324 -5.59 2.96 17.31
N ARG A 325 -6.19 2.92 18.50
CA ARG A 325 -7.63 2.76 18.66
C ARG A 325 -8.41 3.86 17.96
N GLN A 326 -8.07 5.11 18.21
CA GLN A 326 -8.75 6.25 17.57
C GLN A 326 -8.56 6.24 16.07
N LEU A 327 -7.34 5.98 15.60
CA LEU A 327 -7.03 5.89 14.17
C LEU A 327 -7.90 4.85 13.46
N LEU A 328 -8.03 3.63 14.02
CA LEU A 328 -8.86 2.57 13.44
C LEU A 328 -10.35 2.91 13.47
N LEU A 329 -10.85 3.52 14.54
CA LEU A 329 -12.24 3.95 14.63
C LEU A 329 -12.54 5.07 13.62
N ASP A 330 -11.62 6.01 13.43
CA ASP A 330 -11.74 7.06 12.44
C ASP A 330 -11.74 6.50 11.00
N MET A 331 -10.87 5.52 10.71
CA MET A 331 -10.86 4.82 9.41
C MET A 331 -12.19 4.12 9.13
N ILE A 332 -12.79 3.46 10.12
CA ILE A 332 -14.11 2.83 10.01
C ILE A 332 -15.18 3.90 9.76
N ALA A 333 -15.19 4.96 10.56
CA ALA A 333 -16.17 6.04 10.45
C ALA A 333 -16.08 6.74 9.08
N GLU A 334 -14.88 6.94 8.52
CA GLU A 334 -14.71 7.48 7.18
C GLU A 334 -15.38 6.59 6.13
N VAL A 335 -15.15 5.28 6.17
CA VAL A 335 -15.77 4.33 5.24
C VAL A 335 -17.29 4.31 5.37
N GLU A 336 -17.82 4.41 6.58
CA GLU A 336 -19.27 4.50 6.83
C GLU A 336 -19.91 5.75 6.23
N ASN A 337 -19.16 6.87 6.22
CA ASN A 337 -19.60 8.15 5.65
C ASN A 337 -19.24 8.31 4.16
N THR A 338 -18.45 7.38 3.58
CA THR A 338 -18.08 7.43 2.16
C THR A 338 -19.10 6.66 1.32
N THR A 339 -19.49 7.23 0.19
CA THR A 339 -20.34 6.56 -0.78
C THR A 339 -19.57 5.41 -1.45
N SER A 340 -20.12 4.20 -1.39
CA SER A 340 -19.53 3.07 -2.11
C SER A 340 -19.57 3.30 -3.63
N ARG A 341 -18.51 2.87 -4.32
CA ARG A 341 -18.52 2.84 -5.78
C ARG A 341 -19.62 1.90 -6.25
N ARG A 342 -20.47 2.38 -7.15
CA ARG A 342 -21.54 1.59 -7.74
C ARG A 342 -21.45 1.65 -9.25
N PHE A 343 -21.52 0.51 -9.87
CA PHE A 343 -21.65 0.40 -11.32
C PHE A 343 -23.10 0.56 -11.72
N THR A 344 -23.35 1.12 -12.90
CA THR A 344 -24.69 1.34 -13.41
C THR A 344 -24.82 0.74 -14.79
N THR A 345 -25.98 0.16 -15.06
CA THR A 345 -26.40 -0.29 -16.41
C THR A 345 -27.27 0.76 -17.10
N SER A 346 -27.34 1.97 -16.56
CA SER A 346 -28.11 3.08 -17.19
C SER A 346 -27.62 3.33 -18.61
N GLY A 347 -28.52 3.27 -19.57
CA GLY A 347 -28.20 3.33 -21.00
C GLY A 347 -28.01 1.97 -21.70
N ALA A 348 -27.89 0.87 -20.95
CA ALA A 348 -27.83 -0.49 -21.52
C ALA A 348 -29.25 -1.11 -21.59
N ASP A 349 -30.14 -0.47 -22.34
CA ASP A 349 -31.55 -0.83 -22.44
C ASP A 349 -31.84 -1.92 -23.52
N GLY A 350 -30.84 -2.45 -24.16
CA GLY A 350 -30.92 -3.44 -25.21
C GLY A 350 -31.30 -2.88 -26.59
N THR A 351 -31.50 -1.57 -26.74
CA THR A 351 -31.92 -0.96 -28.02
C THR A 351 -30.88 -1.23 -29.09
N ALA A 352 -29.57 -1.10 -28.77
CA ALA A 352 -28.50 -1.38 -29.72
C ALA A 352 -28.50 -2.86 -30.18
N LEU A 353 -28.81 -3.79 -29.28
CA LEU A 353 -28.89 -5.22 -29.59
C LEU A 353 -30.09 -5.54 -30.46
N ARG A 354 -31.27 -4.97 -30.16
CA ARG A 354 -32.49 -5.15 -30.96
C ARG A 354 -32.36 -4.59 -32.36
N ASN A 355 -31.63 -3.49 -32.53
CA ASN A 355 -31.39 -2.85 -33.82
C ASN A 355 -30.24 -3.47 -34.62
N ALA A 356 -29.52 -4.43 -34.05
CA ALA A 356 -28.50 -5.18 -34.80
C ALA A 356 -29.18 -6.32 -35.57
N ALA A 357 -29.39 -6.14 -36.88
CA ALA A 357 -30.09 -7.12 -37.72
C ALA A 357 -29.36 -8.49 -37.76
N SER A 358 -28.04 -8.49 -37.75
CA SER A 358 -27.19 -9.67 -37.57
C SER A 358 -25.77 -9.25 -37.17
N ILE A 359 -25.03 -10.14 -36.53
CA ILE A 359 -23.60 -9.90 -36.25
C ILE A 359 -22.79 -9.83 -37.54
N ALA A 360 -23.14 -10.66 -38.55
CA ALA A 360 -22.47 -10.64 -39.88
C ALA A 360 -22.55 -9.25 -40.54
N SER A 361 -23.69 -8.55 -40.44
CA SER A 361 -23.85 -7.19 -40.98
C SER A 361 -23.04 -6.11 -40.25
N LYS A 362 -22.46 -6.44 -39.07
CA LYS A 362 -21.62 -5.56 -38.27
C LYS A 362 -20.12 -5.81 -38.46
N LEU A 363 -19.77 -6.92 -39.14
CA LEU A 363 -18.35 -7.30 -39.43
C LEU A 363 -17.88 -6.80 -40.77
N GLY A 364 -18.72 -6.16 -41.53
CA GLY A 364 -18.47 -5.55 -42.90
C GLY A 364 -18.22 -5.16 -43.63
#